data_88a9d64ec6c36edd3bdaf3330b798813
#
_entry.id   88a9d64ec6c36edd3bdaf3330b798813
#
_cell.length_a   1.000
_cell.length_b   1.000
_cell.length_c   1.000
_cell.angle_alpha   90.00
_cell.angle_beta   90.00
_cell.angle_gamma   90.00
#
_symmetry.space_group_name_H-M   'P 1'
#
loop_
_entity.id
_entity.type
_entity.pdbx_description
1 polymer ?
#
loop_
_entity_poly.entity_id
_entity_poly.type
_entity_poly.pdbx_seq_one_letter_code
_entity_poly.pdbx_strand_id
1 'polypeptide(L)'
;RVRPGQNVTKEKPMGSKATNALPWQSWHQYGLAADLAFYTDKGVPYFPPKDDPRWDQMQAIAVHHGLEPLSFEKPHVQIRGGLHHTEAYRIYQKQGMLALWDIAEKGFRLTLHP
;
A
#
# COMPACT_ATOMS: atom_id res chain seq x y z
N ARG A 1 -7.26 -8.86 -8.01
CA ARG A 1 -6.30 -8.44 -8.51
C ARG A 1 -5.86 -9.28 -9.57
N VAL A 2 -5.22 -8.83 -10.35
CA VAL A 2 -4.81 -9.55 -11.41
C VAL A 2 -3.67 -10.33 -11.08
N ARG A 3 -3.57 -11.50 -11.52
CA ARG A 3 -2.49 -12.22 -11.26
C ARG A 3 -1.52 -12.03 -12.25
N PRO A 4 -0.34 -12.16 -12.03
CA PRO A 4 0.68 -11.99 -12.98
C PRO A 4 0.40 -12.88 -14.10
N GLY A 5 0.49 -12.42 -15.19
CA GLY A 5 0.24 -13.17 -16.29
C GLY A 5 -1.12 -13.41 -16.63
N GLN A 6 -2.02 -12.98 -15.99
CA GLN A 6 -3.25 -13.28 -16.24
C GLN A 6 -3.79 -12.39 -17.01
N ASN A 7 -4.07 -12.36 -17.65
CA ASN A 7 -4.59 -11.48 -18.40
C ASN A 7 -5.14 -10.50 -17.99
N VAL A 8 -4.84 -10.05 -17.46
CA VAL A 8 -5.23 -8.99 -16.97
C VAL A 8 -5.66 -8.30 -17.95
N THR A 9 -5.37 -8.54 -18.79
CA THR A 9 -5.62 -7.80 -19.69
C THR A 9 -6.77 -7.84 -20.21
N LYS A 10 -7.17 -8.56 -20.48
CA LYS A 10 -8.18 -8.54 -21.11
C LYS A 10 -9.19 -8.13 -20.48
N GLU A 11 -9.39 -8.18 -19.65
CA GLU A 11 -10.35 -7.85 -19.08
C GLU A 11 -10.33 -6.70 -18.79
N LYS A 12 -10.31 -6.20 -18.82
CA LYS A 12 -10.36 -5.09 -18.62
C LYS A 12 -9.41 -4.74 -18.05
N PRO A 13 -9.05 -4.16 -18.43
CA PRO A 13 -8.01 -3.70 -17.94
C PRO A 13 -8.28 -3.43 -16.69
N MET A 14 -8.55 -3.92 -16.24
CA MET A 14 -8.80 -3.72 -15.18
C MET A 14 -8.27 -2.81 -14.61
N GLY A 15 -7.86 -2.69 -14.43
CA GLY A 15 -7.36 -1.82 -13.76
C GLY A 15 -7.28 -0.62 -14.19
N SER A 16 -7.68 -0.45 -15.15
CA SER A 16 -7.48 0.70 -15.65
C SER A 16 -7.74 1.73 -14.75
N LYS A 17 -8.70 1.75 -14.12
CA LYS A 17 -8.94 2.79 -13.34
C LYS A 17 -8.80 2.49 -11.96
N ALA A 18 -8.24 1.42 -11.53
CA ALA A 18 -8.08 1.08 -10.15
C ALA A 18 -7.19 2.09 -9.45
N THR A 19 -6.33 2.74 -10.14
CA THR A 19 -5.46 3.71 -9.53
C THR A 19 -5.03 4.71 -10.57
N ASN A 20 -4.69 5.90 -10.12
CA ASN A 20 -4.16 6.91 -11.00
C ASN A 20 -2.64 6.89 -11.03
N ALA A 21 -2.01 6.02 -10.29
CA ALA A 21 -0.57 6.00 -10.26
C ALA A 21 -0.01 5.38 -11.54
N LEU A 22 1.06 5.93 -12.04
CA LEU A 22 1.78 5.35 -13.16
C LEU A 22 2.59 4.17 -12.65
N PRO A 23 3.14 3.36 -13.56
CA PRO A 23 3.96 2.24 -13.13
C PRO A 23 5.07 2.70 -12.20
N TRP A 24 5.28 1.94 -11.15
CA TRP A 24 6.30 2.19 -10.13
C TRP A 24 6.08 3.46 -9.33
N GLN A 25 4.88 4.02 -9.37
CA GLN A 25 4.50 5.08 -8.45
C GLN A 25 3.71 4.56 -7.28
N SER A 26 3.12 3.39 -7.39
CA SER A 26 2.33 2.83 -6.30
C SER A 26 3.21 1.96 -5.40
N TRP A 27 3.08 2.14 -4.11
CA TRP A 27 3.85 1.35 -3.16
C TRP A 27 3.45 -0.11 -3.12
N HIS A 28 2.28 -0.45 -3.67
CA HIS A 28 1.89 -1.84 -3.85
C HIS A 28 2.88 -2.58 -4.75
N GLN A 29 3.39 -1.90 -5.76
CA GLN A 29 4.31 -2.54 -6.69
C GLN A 29 5.63 -2.92 -6.06
N TYR A 30 6.00 -2.24 -4.99
CA TYR A 30 7.22 -2.57 -4.25
C TYR A 30 6.94 -3.53 -3.10
N GLY A 31 5.68 -3.98 -2.94
CA GLY A 31 5.37 -4.86 -1.83
C GLY A 31 5.34 -4.15 -0.48
N LEU A 32 5.20 -2.83 -0.49
CA LEU A 32 5.27 -2.04 0.73
C LEU A 32 3.95 -1.36 1.04
N ALA A 33 2.87 -1.81 0.47
CA ALA A 33 1.53 -1.31 0.75
C ALA A 33 0.53 -2.44 0.72
N ALA A 34 -0.56 -2.26 1.43
CA ALA A 34 -1.64 -3.24 1.45
C ALA A 34 -2.97 -2.50 1.59
N ASP A 35 -4.01 -3.12 1.09
CA ASP A 35 -5.36 -2.62 1.31
C ASP A 35 -6.02 -3.53 2.32
N LEU A 36 -6.61 -2.94 3.34
CA LEU A 36 -7.21 -3.66 4.45
C LEU A 36 -8.71 -3.68 4.30
N ALA A 37 -9.34 -4.74 4.77
CA ALA A 37 -10.79 -4.88 4.75
C ALA A 37 -11.27 -5.18 6.14
N PHE A 38 -12.52 -4.86 6.41
CA PHE A 38 -13.17 -5.30 7.63
C PHE A 38 -13.80 -6.66 7.38
N TYR A 39 -14.02 -7.41 8.45
CA TYR A 39 -14.64 -8.71 8.35
C TYR A 39 -15.85 -8.76 9.27
N THR A 40 -16.90 -9.40 8.80
CA THR A 40 -18.07 -9.66 9.63
C THR A 40 -17.73 -10.75 10.64
N ASP A 41 -18.64 -10.98 11.58
CA ASP A 41 -18.47 -12.05 12.56
C ASP A 41 -18.33 -13.41 11.89
N LYS A 42 -18.82 -13.55 10.68
CA LYS A 42 -18.73 -14.81 9.97
C LYS A 42 -17.55 -14.87 9.02
N GLY A 43 -16.65 -13.89 9.12
CA GLY A 43 -15.45 -13.92 8.32
C GLY A 43 -15.60 -13.45 6.89
N VAL A 44 -16.68 -12.75 6.60
CA VAL A 44 -16.89 -12.23 5.24
C VAL A 44 -16.29 -10.83 5.15
N PRO A 45 -15.41 -10.58 4.19
CA PRO A 45 -14.82 -9.25 4.08
C PRO A 45 -15.83 -8.24 3.54
N TYR A 46 -15.72 -7.01 3.97
CA TYR A 46 -16.53 -5.95 3.44
C TYR A 46 -15.82 -4.61 3.63
N PHE A 47 -16.23 -3.63 2.81
CA PHE A 47 -15.67 -2.30 2.87
C PHE A 47 -16.79 -1.33 3.21
N PRO A 48 -16.79 -0.74 4.40
CA PRO A 48 -17.81 0.26 4.74
C PRO A 48 -17.77 1.45 3.79
N PRO A 49 -18.83 2.24 3.72
CA PRO A 49 -18.81 3.47 2.94
C PRO A 49 -17.65 4.36 3.39
N LYS A 50 -17.12 5.17 2.46
CA LYS A 50 -15.90 5.86 2.74
C LYS A 50 -16.01 6.89 3.86
N ASP A 51 -17.19 7.34 4.23
CA ASP A 51 -17.35 8.26 5.33
C ASP A 51 -17.65 7.56 6.65
N ASP A 52 -17.60 6.23 6.70
CA ASP A 52 -17.84 5.48 7.92
C ASP A 52 -16.69 5.73 8.89
N PRO A 53 -16.99 6.07 10.15
CA PRO A 53 -15.92 6.39 11.11
C PRO A 53 -14.99 5.22 11.43
N ARG A 54 -15.37 4.00 11.11
CA ARG A 54 -14.46 2.88 11.32
C ARG A 54 -13.19 3.01 10.50
N TRP A 55 -13.24 3.67 9.33
CA TRP A 55 -12.02 3.91 8.57
C TRP A 55 -11.06 4.82 9.32
N ASP A 56 -11.60 5.86 9.98
CA ASP A 56 -10.74 6.77 10.75
C ASP A 56 -10.11 6.04 11.92
N GLN A 57 -10.86 5.13 12.55
CA GLN A 57 -10.32 4.34 13.65
C GLN A 57 -9.21 3.43 13.16
N MET A 58 -9.42 2.78 12.03
CA MET A 58 -8.42 1.88 11.46
C MET A 58 -7.16 2.65 11.08
N GLN A 59 -7.33 3.83 10.48
CA GLN A 59 -6.19 4.64 10.09
C GLN A 59 -5.41 5.13 11.29
N ALA A 60 -6.09 5.47 12.38
CA ALA A 60 -5.40 5.88 13.60
C ALA A 60 -4.58 4.74 14.18
N ILE A 61 -5.13 3.52 14.13
CA ILE A 61 -4.38 2.35 14.59
C ILE A 61 -3.17 2.13 13.70
N ALA A 62 -3.33 2.28 12.38
CA ALA A 62 -2.23 2.12 11.45
C ALA A 62 -1.10 3.11 11.75
N VAL A 63 -1.44 4.36 11.99
CA VAL A 63 -0.45 5.38 12.33
C VAL A 63 0.26 5.03 13.62
N HIS A 64 -0.48 4.54 14.61
CA HIS A 64 0.12 4.16 15.87
C HIS A 64 1.19 3.07 15.68
N HIS A 65 1.03 2.23 14.68
CA HIS A 65 1.99 1.18 14.39
C HIS A 65 3.02 1.59 13.32
N GLY A 66 3.08 2.86 12.97
CA GLY A 66 4.09 3.35 12.05
C GLY A 66 3.74 3.24 10.58
N LEU A 67 2.51 2.84 10.27
CA LEU A 67 2.09 2.74 8.89
C LEU A 67 1.52 4.07 8.42
N GLU A 68 1.52 4.29 7.12
CA GLU A 68 0.99 5.53 6.54
C GLU A 68 -0.31 5.24 5.82
N PRO A 69 -1.44 5.75 6.31
CA PRO A 69 -2.68 5.64 5.56
C PRO A 69 -2.76 6.76 4.53
N LEU A 70 -3.65 6.60 3.57
CA LEU A 70 -3.95 7.67 2.60
C LEU A 70 -5.37 8.13 2.84
N SER A 71 -5.58 9.43 2.92
CA SER A 71 -6.91 9.95 3.25
C SER A 71 -7.91 9.69 2.13
N PHE A 72 -7.44 9.59 0.89
CA PHE A 72 -8.32 9.40 -0.26
C PHE A 72 -8.51 7.95 -0.67
N GLU A 73 -7.78 7.04 -0.05
CA GLU A 73 -7.94 5.61 -0.30
C GLU A 73 -8.03 4.94 1.05
N LYS A 74 -9.22 4.88 1.61
CA LYS A 74 -9.40 4.48 3.01
C LYS A 74 -8.78 3.13 3.38
N PRO A 75 -8.84 2.10 2.54
CA PRO A 75 -8.25 0.82 2.91
C PRO A 75 -6.73 0.80 2.88
N HIS A 76 -6.10 1.77 2.23
CA HIS A 76 -4.67 1.71 1.92
C HIS A 76 -3.80 2.05 3.11
N VAL A 77 -2.77 1.24 3.34
CA VAL A 77 -1.69 1.58 4.27
C VAL A 77 -0.37 1.23 3.61
N GLN A 78 0.68 1.94 3.95
CA GLN A 78 1.97 1.74 3.30
C GLN A 78 3.14 2.03 4.24
N ILE A 79 4.31 1.55 3.85
CA ILE A 79 5.56 1.83 4.53
C ILE A 79 6.49 2.39 3.48
N ARG A 80 6.93 3.63 3.64
CA ARG A 80 7.87 4.23 2.70
C ARG A 80 9.29 4.36 3.26
N GLY A 81 9.42 4.27 4.56
CA GLY A 81 10.73 4.46 5.17
C GLY A 81 11.34 5.82 4.90
N GLY A 82 10.49 6.82 4.66
CA GLY A 82 10.96 8.16 4.35
C GLY A 82 11.31 8.38 2.89
N LEU A 83 11.12 7.39 2.04
CA LEU A 83 11.48 7.52 0.63
C LEU A 83 10.35 8.10 -0.20
N HIS A 84 10.71 8.81 -1.26
CA HIS A 84 9.76 9.18 -2.29
C HIS A 84 9.75 8.07 -3.34
N HIS A 85 8.67 7.92 -4.09
CA HIS A 85 8.58 6.81 -5.04
C HIS A 85 9.69 6.87 -6.12
N THR A 86 10.17 8.05 -6.47
CA THR A 86 11.26 8.13 -7.45
C THR A 86 12.56 7.58 -6.88
N GLU A 87 12.79 7.78 -5.58
CA GLU A 87 13.97 7.22 -4.94
C GLU A 87 13.84 5.72 -4.83
N ALA A 88 12.64 5.23 -4.50
CA ALA A 88 12.41 3.79 -4.41
C ALA A 88 12.65 3.12 -5.75
N TYR A 89 12.19 3.75 -6.83
CA TYR A 89 12.38 3.17 -8.15
C TYR A 89 13.86 3.13 -8.51
N ARG A 90 14.59 4.18 -8.18
CA ARG A 90 16.01 4.20 -8.45
C ARG A 90 16.75 3.10 -7.70
N ILE A 91 16.42 2.92 -6.42
CA ILE A 91 17.04 1.87 -5.63
C ILE A 91 16.69 0.50 -6.19
N TYR A 92 15.41 0.31 -6.53
CA TYR A 92 14.98 -0.96 -7.10
C TYR A 92 15.72 -1.26 -8.39
N GLN A 93 15.85 -0.28 -9.28
CA GLN A 93 16.52 -0.49 -10.55
C GLN A 93 18.00 -0.80 -10.38
N LYS A 94 18.65 -0.17 -9.44
CA LYS A 94 20.09 -0.34 -9.27
C LYS A 94 20.49 -1.46 -8.34
N GLN A 95 19.69 -1.72 -7.33
CA GLN A 95 20.08 -2.65 -6.28
C GLN A 95 19.10 -3.79 -6.05
N GLY A 96 17.92 -3.71 -6.62
CA GLY A 96 16.94 -4.78 -6.50
C GLY A 96 15.96 -4.57 -5.37
N MET A 97 14.94 -5.42 -5.33
CA MET A 97 13.84 -5.27 -4.39
C MET A 97 14.26 -5.52 -2.94
N LEU A 98 15.14 -6.49 -2.71
CA LEU A 98 15.56 -6.77 -1.34
C LEU A 98 16.32 -5.61 -0.73
N ALA A 99 17.14 -4.92 -1.53
CA ALA A 99 17.84 -3.75 -1.05
C ALA A 99 16.87 -2.63 -0.72
N LEU A 100 15.84 -2.46 -1.54
CA LEU A 100 14.83 -1.46 -1.26
C LEU A 100 14.11 -1.77 0.05
N TRP A 101 13.73 -3.02 0.26
CA TRP A 101 13.05 -3.40 1.50
C TRP A 101 13.92 -3.16 2.72
N ASP A 102 15.20 -3.43 2.61
CA ASP A 102 16.12 -3.21 3.72
C ASP A 102 16.20 -1.72 4.08
N ILE A 103 16.28 -0.87 3.07
CA ILE A 103 16.33 0.56 3.29
C ILE A 103 15.02 1.08 3.88
N ALA A 104 13.90 0.61 3.34
CA ALA A 104 12.59 1.02 3.84
C ALA A 104 12.38 0.56 5.28
N GLU A 105 12.83 -0.63 5.61
CA GLU A 105 12.71 -1.13 6.96
C GLU A 105 13.52 -0.31 7.95
N LYS A 106 14.72 0.08 7.58
CA LYS A 106 15.53 0.91 8.45
C LYS A 106 14.89 2.26 8.69
N GLY A 107 14.31 2.86 7.66
CA GLY A 107 13.59 4.11 7.82
C GLY A 107 12.35 3.95 8.67
N PHE A 108 11.64 2.84 8.53
CA PHE A 108 10.47 2.54 9.33
C PHE A 108 10.85 2.40 10.81
N ARG A 109 11.95 1.72 11.10
CA ARG A 109 12.40 1.56 12.49
C ARG A 109 12.75 2.90 13.12
N LEU A 110 13.35 3.80 12.35
CA LEU A 110 13.65 5.13 12.85
C LEU A 110 12.38 5.91 13.17
N THR A 111 11.31 5.68 12.42
CA THR A 111 10.03 6.33 12.68
C THR A 111 9.44 5.83 13.99
N LEU A 112 9.54 4.53 14.25
CA LEU A 112 8.99 3.95 15.48
C LEU A 112 9.82 4.32 16.70
N HIS A 113 11.10 4.53 16.55
CA HIS A 113 12.00 4.79 17.66
C HIS A 113 12.84 6.03 17.35
N PRO A 114 12.18 7.19 17.28
CA PRO A 114 12.86 8.42 16.89
C PRO A 114 13.90 8.89 17.89
#